data_293e098c87d3e966628ef539175382e5
#
_entry.id   293e098c87d3e966628ef539175382e5
#
_cell.length_a   1.000
_cell.length_b   1.000
_cell.length_c   1.000
_cell.angle_alpha   90.00
_cell.angle_beta   90.00
_cell.angle_gamma   90.00
#
_symmetry.space_group_name_H-M   'P 1'
#
loop_
_entity.id
_entity.type
_entity.pdbx_description
1 polymer ?
#
loop_
_entity_poly.entity_id
_entity_poly.type
_entity_poly.pdbx_seq_one_letter_code
_entity_poly.pdbx_strand_id
1 'polypeptide(L)'
;MMSGPISGRLWSKTPHWSEIRAAEAVDVVENPAPVGNSIWTQGKFGYWLTAAVAMFAVMLAGCGGSPIVGGSPTPVESPTAALPTPEVTADLASMKKAAGIADCPKSDPEVTAVPSGLPDVVLPCLGGGREVRLAGLRGKPMMINIWAQWCEPCRAEAPYLSEVAAGNKSELMIIGIDHADPRPDLAIEFAQLSAWTYPQIADPDVVLRSELQITGPPQTFLVRPDGTIAYRHAGPFSSAQEIRDMAQKYLGVTP
;
A
#
# COMPACT_ATOMS: atom_id res chain seq x y z
N MET A 1 -64.68 21.69 -29.52
CA MET A 1 -63.62 21.14 -30.34
C MET A 1 -62.71 20.29 -29.41
N MET A 2 -62.66 19.02 -29.65
CA MET A 2 -62.13 17.96 -28.78
C MET A 2 -60.62 17.88 -28.91
N SER A 3 -59.90 17.79 -27.81
CA SER A 3 -58.49 17.39 -27.79
C SER A 3 -58.33 16.33 -26.71
N GLY A 4 -58.09 15.10 -27.14
CA GLY A 4 -57.87 13.93 -26.27
C GLY A 4 -56.43 13.83 -25.76
N PRO A 5 -56.19 13.14 -24.65
CA PRO A 5 -54.88 12.97 -24.05
C PRO A 5 -54.09 11.81 -24.68
N ILE A 6 -52.80 12.06 -24.95
CA ILE A 6 -51.83 11.09 -25.42
C ILE A 6 -51.30 10.30 -24.22
N SER A 7 -51.63 9.01 -24.18
CA SER A 7 -51.14 8.03 -23.21
C SER A 7 -49.74 7.57 -23.60
N GLY A 8 -48.73 8.08 -22.93
CA GLY A 8 -47.34 7.59 -23.01
C GLY A 8 -47.10 6.47 -21.97
N ARG A 9 -46.98 5.24 -22.41
CA ARG A 9 -46.56 4.12 -21.56
C ARG A 9 -45.04 4.12 -21.45
N LEU A 10 -44.56 4.46 -20.28
CA LEU A 10 -43.15 4.34 -19.88
C LEU A 10 -42.79 2.87 -19.62
N TRP A 11 -41.69 2.51 -20.17
CA TRP A 11 -41.00 1.23 -19.97
C TRP A 11 -40.48 1.11 -18.54
N SER A 12 -40.98 0.16 -17.77
CA SER A 12 -40.40 -0.30 -16.53
C SER A 12 -40.22 -1.83 -16.65
N LYS A 13 -39.04 -2.25 -17.06
CA LYS A 13 -38.54 -3.61 -16.83
C LYS A 13 -37.11 -3.54 -16.33
N THR A 14 -36.98 -3.46 -15.03
CA THR A 14 -35.75 -3.84 -14.32
C THR A 14 -35.72 -5.38 -14.25
N PRO A 15 -34.62 -6.03 -14.64
CA PRO A 15 -34.49 -7.47 -14.46
C PRO A 15 -34.41 -7.82 -12.97
N HIS A 16 -35.23 -8.76 -12.56
CA HIS A 16 -35.29 -9.27 -11.20
C HIS A 16 -34.11 -10.23 -10.98
N TRP A 17 -33.32 -10.00 -9.94
CA TRP A 17 -32.10 -10.75 -9.57
C TRP A 17 -32.32 -12.22 -9.21
N SER A 18 -33.51 -12.76 -9.36
CA SER A 18 -33.83 -14.18 -9.10
C SER A 18 -33.56 -15.15 -10.26
N GLU A 19 -33.26 -14.67 -11.47
CA GLU A 19 -33.09 -15.53 -12.64
C GLU A 19 -31.64 -15.88 -12.99
N ILE A 20 -30.66 -15.39 -12.26
CA ILE A 20 -29.23 -15.69 -12.53
C ILE A 20 -28.70 -16.86 -11.67
N ARG A 21 -29.57 -17.55 -10.92
CA ARG A 21 -29.14 -18.62 -10.01
C ARG A 21 -29.38 -20.05 -10.54
N ALA A 22 -29.55 -20.23 -11.82
CA ALA A 22 -29.82 -21.54 -12.41
C ALA A 22 -28.95 -21.83 -13.64
N ALA A 23 -27.63 -21.69 -13.53
CA ALA A 23 -26.72 -22.34 -14.48
C ALA A 23 -25.33 -22.40 -13.83
N GLU A 24 -24.87 -23.64 -13.77
CA GLU A 24 -23.54 -24.18 -13.46
C GLU A 24 -23.36 -24.75 -12.04
N ALA A 25 -23.99 -25.91 -11.87
CA ALA A 25 -23.43 -26.94 -11.04
C ALA A 25 -22.35 -27.65 -11.87
N VAL A 26 -21.10 -27.28 -11.72
CA VAL A 26 -19.96 -28.05 -12.23
C VAL A 26 -19.60 -29.06 -11.15
N ASP A 27 -19.73 -30.36 -11.51
CA ASP A 27 -19.32 -31.49 -10.70
C ASP A 27 -17.84 -31.33 -10.25
N VAL A 28 -17.64 -31.13 -8.96
CA VAL A 28 -16.33 -31.26 -8.33
C VAL A 28 -16.01 -32.73 -8.20
N VAL A 29 -15.17 -33.24 -9.08
CA VAL A 29 -14.59 -34.58 -8.98
C VAL A 29 -13.66 -34.54 -7.76
N GLU A 30 -14.07 -35.23 -6.70
CA GLU A 30 -13.24 -35.55 -5.55
C GLU A 30 -12.06 -36.43 -5.99
N ASN A 31 -10.86 -35.87 -5.88
CA ASN A 31 -9.61 -36.61 -6.05
C ASN A 31 -9.07 -36.93 -4.66
N PRO A 32 -9.03 -38.20 -4.20
CA PRO A 32 -8.50 -38.53 -2.89
C PRO A 32 -6.97 -38.43 -2.90
N ALA A 33 -6.42 -37.65 -1.94
CA ALA A 33 -5.00 -37.51 -1.72
C ALA A 33 -4.37 -38.85 -1.30
N PRO A 34 -3.14 -39.15 -1.77
CA PRO A 34 -2.38 -40.30 -1.27
C PRO A 34 -1.78 -39.99 0.10
N VAL A 35 -2.14 -40.81 1.07
CA VAL A 35 -1.48 -40.91 2.37
C VAL A 35 -0.10 -41.51 2.15
N GLY A 36 0.95 -40.71 2.25
CA GLY A 36 2.34 -41.13 2.18
C GLY A 36 3.05 -40.86 3.51
N ASN A 37 3.09 -41.89 4.37
CA ASN A 37 3.98 -41.95 5.53
C ASN A 37 5.44 -41.98 5.03
N SER A 38 6.22 -40.98 5.36
CA SER A 38 7.70 -41.04 5.20
C SER A 38 8.36 -40.77 6.55
N ILE A 39 8.73 -41.87 7.16
CA ILE A 39 9.60 -41.97 8.33
C ILE A 39 11.00 -41.48 7.92
N TRP A 40 11.46 -40.37 8.46
CA TRP A 40 12.87 -39.96 8.32
C TRP A 40 13.70 -40.64 9.40
N THR A 41 14.38 -41.70 8.99
CA THR A 41 15.42 -42.34 9.76
C THR A 41 16.67 -41.43 9.80
N GLN A 42 17.20 -41.25 11.00
CA GLN A 42 18.46 -40.61 11.28
C GLN A 42 19.61 -41.41 10.64
N GLY A 43 20.33 -40.82 9.70
CA GLY A 43 21.57 -41.29 9.14
C GLY A 43 22.76 -40.48 9.66
N LYS A 44 23.50 -41.05 10.59
CA LYS A 44 24.82 -40.58 11.00
C LYS A 44 25.83 -40.97 9.90
N PHE A 45 26.54 -39.99 9.34
CA PHE A 45 27.85 -40.17 8.66
C PHE A 45 28.55 -38.83 8.84
N GLY A 46 29.67 -38.71 9.46
CA GLY A 46 30.88 -39.46 9.32
C GLY A 46 31.94 -38.54 8.71
N TYR A 47 32.82 -38.07 9.58
CA TYR A 47 34.03 -37.28 9.30
C TYR A 47 34.78 -37.70 8.02
N TRP A 48 35.16 -36.75 7.17
CA TRP A 48 36.39 -36.81 6.42
C TRP A 48 37.06 -35.42 6.42
N LEU A 49 38.09 -35.31 7.28
CA LEU A 49 39.19 -34.38 7.19
C LEU A 49 40.18 -34.94 6.16
N THR A 50 40.53 -34.20 5.12
CA THR A 50 41.88 -34.26 4.57
C THR A 50 42.27 -32.94 3.93
N ALA A 51 43.38 -32.46 4.37
CA ALA A 51 44.16 -31.32 3.97
C ALA A 51 44.65 -31.42 2.51
N ALA A 52 44.72 -30.28 1.84
CA ALA A 52 45.65 -30.03 0.75
C ALA A 52 46.12 -28.59 0.79
N VAL A 53 47.27 -28.40 1.43
CA VAL A 53 48.14 -27.23 1.30
C VAL A 53 48.98 -27.46 0.05
N ALA A 54 48.91 -26.55 -0.91
CA ALA A 54 49.95 -26.43 -1.95
C ALA A 54 50.12 -24.97 -2.35
N MET A 55 51.17 -24.42 -1.87
CA MET A 55 52.03 -23.36 -2.37
C MET A 55 51.94 -23.06 -3.86
N PHE A 56 51.82 -21.79 -4.19
CA PHE A 56 52.50 -21.19 -5.34
C PHE A 56 52.99 -19.80 -4.96
N ALA A 57 54.26 -19.73 -4.74
CA ALA A 57 55.05 -18.50 -4.64
C ALA A 57 55.73 -18.22 -5.99
N VAL A 58 55.97 -16.93 -6.23
CA VAL A 58 56.96 -16.35 -7.14
C VAL A 58 56.59 -16.22 -8.60
N MET A 59 56.37 -14.97 -9.01
CA MET A 59 57.14 -14.26 -10.05
C MET A 59 57.01 -12.74 -9.84
N LEU A 60 58.06 -12.18 -9.24
CA LEU A 60 58.47 -10.79 -9.39
C LEU A 60 59.25 -10.67 -10.69
N ALA A 61 58.88 -9.78 -11.60
CA ALA A 61 59.77 -8.94 -12.39
C ALA A 61 58.99 -8.21 -13.50
N GLY A 62 59.11 -6.90 -13.57
CA GLY A 62 58.59 -6.11 -14.67
C GLY A 62 58.48 -4.62 -14.32
N CYS A 63 59.60 -3.96 -14.07
CA CYS A 63 59.71 -2.49 -14.12
C CYS A 63 59.45 -2.00 -15.53
N GLY A 64 58.41 -1.14 -15.69
CA GLY A 64 58.17 -0.35 -16.88
C GLY A 64 57.46 0.94 -16.47
N GLY A 65 58.23 1.96 -16.10
CA GLY A 65 57.71 3.28 -15.82
C GLY A 65 57.26 3.98 -17.07
N SER A 66 56.00 4.39 -17.11
CA SER A 66 55.50 5.40 -18.03
C SER A 66 55.09 6.65 -17.22
N PRO A 67 55.40 7.86 -17.71
CA PRO A 67 55.13 9.07 -16.98
C PRO A 67 53.63 9.32 -16.90
N ILE A 68 53.15 9.48 -15.67
CA ILE A 68 51.76 9.90 -15.39
C ILE A 68 51.67 11.38 -15.78
N VAL A 69 50.96 11.65 -16.88
CA VAL A 69 50.46 12.97 -17.21
C VAL A 69 49.41 13.30 -16.17
N GLY A 70 49.66 14.35 -15.38
CA GLY A 70 48.76 14.87 -14.37
C GLY A 70 47.45 15.35 -15.00
N GLY A 71 46.42 14.53 -14.94
CA GLY A 71 45.05 14.93 -15.14
C GLY A 71 44.50 15.41 -13.79
N SER A 72 44.19 16.68 -13.68
CA SER A 72 43.45 17.22 -12.54
C SER A 72 42.16 16.42 -12.33
N PRO A 73 41.81 16.05 -11.10
CA PRO A 73 40.52 15.41 -10.84
C PRO A 73 39.41 16.42 -11.20
N THR A 74 38.63 16.10 -12.19
CA THR A 74 37.35 16.79 -12.41
C THR A 74 36.48 16.54 -11.18
N PRO A 75 35.81 17.57 -10.63
CA PRO A 75 34.88 17.36 -9.54
C PRO A 75 33.77 16.39 -10.03
N VAL A 76 33.61 15.30 -9.33
CA VAL A 76 32.43 14.45 -9.49
C VAL A 76 31.26 15.25 -8.94
N GLU A 77 30.48 15.86 -9.83
CA GLU A 77 29.20 16.42 -9.46
C GLU A 77 28.35 15.31 -8.88
N SER A 78 28.08 15.37 -7.58
CA SER A 78 27.05 14.57 -6.96
C SER A 78 25.74 14.87 -7.67
N PRO A 79 24.96 13.86 -8.09
CA PRO A 79 23.65 14.10 -8.64
C PRO A 79 22.79 14.74 -7.53
N THR A 80 22.67 16.07 -7.57
CA THR A 80 21.64 16.78 -6.83
C THR A 80 20.31 16.20 -7.33
N ALA A 81 19.59 15.50 -6.45
CA ALA A 81 18.25 15.03 -6.75
C ALA A 81 17.43 16.24 -7.21
N ALA A 82 17.11 16.27 -8.48
CA ALA A 82 16.31 17.35 -9.05
C ALA A 82 14.94 17.31 -8.34
N LEU A 83 14.58 18.43 -7.71
CA LEU A 83 13.22 18.63 -7.24
C LEU A 83 12.25 18.38 -8.42
N PRO A 84 11.10 17.73 -8.19
CA PRO A 84 10.14 17.46 -9.26
C PRO A 84 9.79 18.77 -9.98
N THR A 85 9.86 18.74 -11.30
CA THR A 85 9.53 19.92 -12.11
C THR A 85 8.04 20.28 -11.94
N PRO A 86 7.68 21.57 -11.99
CA PRO A 86 6.28 22.02 -11.83
C PRO A 86 5.29 21.34 -12.79
N GLU A 87 5.76 20.91 -13.95
CA GLU A 87 4.96 20.22 -14.97
C GLU A 87 4.52 18.81 -14.52
N VAL A 88 5.42 18.04 -13.90
CA VAL A 88 5.11 16.70 -13.37
C VAL A 88 4.09 16.77 -12.23
N THR A 89 4.20 17.77 -11.36
CA THR A 89 3.25 17.96 -10.25
C THR A 89 1.85 18.39 -10.74
N ALA A 90 1.76 19.20 -11.79
CA ALA A 90 0.50 19.60 -12.37
C ALA A 90 -0.24 18.42 -13.03
N ASP A 91 0.50 17.49 -13.64
CA ASP A 91 -0.06 16.28 -14.23
C ASP A 91 -0.61 15.35 -13.16
N LEU A 92 0.13 15.06 -12.10
CA LEU A 92 -0.32 14.22 -10.97
C LEU A 92 -1.57 14.78 -10.28
N ALA A 93 -1.68 16.10 -10.13
CA ALA A 93 -2.86 16.73 -9.57
C ALA A 93 -4.10 16.55 -10.46
N SER A 94 -3.91 16.60 -11.77
CA SER A 94 -4.97 16.34 -12.75
C SER A 94 -5.40 14.88 -12.72
N MET A 95 -4.46 13.94 -12.64
CA MET A 95 -4.74 12.51 -12.49
C MET A 95 -5.50 12.22 -11.20
N LYS A 96 -5.05 12.75 -10.06
CA LYS A 96 -5.72 12.63 -8.76
C LYS A 96 -7.18 13.10 -8.84
N LYS A 97 -7.40 14.26 -9.45
CA LYS A 97 -8.74 14.83 -9.64
C LYS A 97 -9.61 13.94 -10.54
N ALA A 98 -9.07 13.46 -11.65
CA ALA A 98 -9.77 12.55 -12.56
C ALA A 98 -10.11 11.22 -11.90
N ALA A 99 -9.23 10.72 -11.03
CA ALA A 99 -9.45 9.52 -10.22
C ALA A 99 -10.50 9.71 -9.10
N GLY A 100 -10.94 10.94 -8.82
CA GLY A 100 -11.90 11.24 -7.75
C GLY A 100 -11.31 11.06 -6.34
N ILE A 101 -9.99 11.03 -6.19
CA ILE A 101 -9.32 10.88 -4.91
C ILE A 101 -9.48 12.18 -4.11
N ALA A 102 -10.01 12.06 -2.89
CA ALA A 102 -10.23 13.19 -2.01
C ALA A 102 -8.94 13.87 -1.58
N ASP A 103 -9.02 15.15 -1.23
CA ASP A 103 -7.90 15.85 -0.62
C ASP A 103 -7.54 15.28 0.74
N CYS A 104 -6.24 15.35 1.06
CA CYS A 104 -5.74 14.90 2.34
C CYS A 104 -6.35 15.71 3.49
N PRO A 105 -6.58 15.08 4.66
CA PRO A 105 -7.19 15.72 5.81
C PRO A 105 -6.31 16.86 6.34
N LYS A 106 -6.95 17.81 7.01
CA LYS A 106 -6.24 18.80 7.80
C LYS A 106 -5.65 18.11 9.03
N SER A 107 -4.42 18.45 9.35
CA SER A 107 -3.76 18.05 10.59
C SER A 107 -3.48 19.30 11.44
N ASP A 108 -3.60 19.16 12.75
CA ASP A 108 -3.32 20.25 13.67
C ASP A 108 -1.80 20.33 13.92
N PRO A 109 -1.15 21.46 13.59
CA PRO A 109 0.30 21.62 13.79
C PRO A 109 0.71 21.74 15.27
N GLU A 110 -0.22 22.15 16.14
CA GLU A 110 0.06 22.45 17.55
C GLU A 110 -0.13 21.24 18.48
N VAL A 111 -0.80 20.18 18.00
CA VAL A 111 -1.04 18.97 18.81
C VAL A 111 0.27 18.23 19.08
N THR A 112 0.54 17.96 20.34
CA THR A 112 1.67 17.12 20.73
C THR A 112 1.44 15.65 20.36
N ALA A 113 2.46 15.00 19.81
CA ALA A 113 2.44 13.55 19.56
C ALA A 113 2.22 12.80 20.88
N VAL A 114 1.36 11.79 20.82
CA VAL A 114 1.06 10.95 22.01
C VAL A 114 1.93 9.69 22.01
N PRO A 115 2.33 9.19 23.19
CA PRO A 115 3.03 7.91 23.27
C PRO A 115 2.21 6.79 22.62
N SER A 116 2.89 5.91 21.86
CA SER A 116 2.24 4.83 21.12
C SER A 116 1.18 5.30 20.09
N GLY A 117 1.26 6.56 19.67
CA GLY A 117 0.38 7.15 18.66
C GLY A 117 1.05 7.30 17.30
N LEU A 118 0.38 8.08 16.45
CA LEU A 118 0.94 8.45 15.16
C LEU A 118 2.21 9.29 15.33
N PRO A 119 3.26 9.03 14.53
CA PRO A 119 4.55 9.72 14.66
C PRO A 119 4.45 11.18 14.23
N ASP A 120 5.40 11.98 14.73
CA ASP A 120 5.53 13.39 14.38
C ASP A 120 6.32 13.58 13.08
N VAL A 121 5.69 13.17 11.99
CA VAL A 121 6.22 13.30 10.63
C VAL A 121 5.22 14.04 9.74
N VAL A 122 5.75 14.77 8.78
CA VAL A 122 4.97 15.49 7.75
C VAL A 122 5.19 14.78 6.43
N LEU A 123 4.09 14.42 5.77
CA LEU A 123 4.11 13.73 4.49
C LEU A 123 3.29 14.48 3.45
N PRO A 124 3.71 14.48 2.17
CA PRO A 124 2.94 15.06 1.09
C PRO A 124 1.68 14.24 0.78
N CYS A 125 0.67 14.92 0.30
CA CYS A 125 -0.51 14.27 -0.28
C CYS A 125 -0.17 13.70 -1.66
N LEU A 126 -0.55 12.47 -1.94
CA LEU A 126 -0.36 11.84 -3.26
C LEU A 126 -1.07 12.67 -4.35
N GLY A 127 -0.34 12.99 -5.40
CA GLY A 127 -0.83 13.85 -6.48
C GLY A 127 -0.93 15.33 -6.11
N GLY A 128 -0.33 15.76 -5.00
CA GLY A 128 -0.33 17.16 -4.57
C GLY A 128 -1.50 17.54 -3.67
N GLY A 129 -1.47 18.76 -3.19
CA GLY A 129 -2.40 19.28 -2.21
C GLY A 129 -1.68 19.62 -0.89
N ARG A 130 -2.40 19.54 0.24
CA ARG A 130 -1.80 19.86 1.54
C ARG A 130 -0.95 18.73 2.06
N GLU A 131 0.11 19.09 2.75
CA GLU A 131 0.89 18.17 3.56
C GLU A 131 0.10 17.76 4.82
N VAL A 132 0.41 16.57 5.32
CA VAL A 132 -0.25 16.00 6.50
C VAL A 132 0.81 15.68 7.56
N ARG A 133 0.71 16.33 8.70
CA ARG A 133 1.45 15.97 9.90
C ARG A 133 0.68 14.85 10.60
N LEU A 134 1.19 13.62 10.61
CA LEU A 134 0.46 12.46 11.11
C LEU A 134 0.07 12.62 12.58
N ALA A 135 0.98 13.12 13.43
CA ALA A 135 0.68 13.39 14.83
C ALA A 135 -0.45 14.40 15.05
N GLY A 136 -0.77 15.21 14.05
CA GLY A 136 -1.85 16.20 14.10
C GLY A 136 -3.23 15.67 13.67
N LEU A 137 -3.33 14.41 13.23
CA LEU A 137 -4.59 13.80 12.88
C LEU A 137 -5.36 13.42 14.15
N ARG A 138 -6.53 14.01 14.33
CA ARG A 138 -7.35 13.89 15.56
C ARG A 138 -8.86 13.94 15.26
N GLY A 139 -9.65 13.60 16.26
CA GLY A 139 -11.08 13.89 16.32
C GLY A 139 -11.99 12.79 15.79
N LYS A 140 -11.50 11.87 14.99
CA LYS A 140 -12.25 10.69 14.49
C LYS A 140 -11.44 9.42 14.64
N PRO A 141 -12.10 8.26 14.78
CA PRO A 141 -11.44 6.98 14.57
C PRO A 141 -10.87 6.92 13.15
N MET A 142 -9.69 6.33 13.00
CA MET A 142 -9.01 6.27 11.70
C MET A 142 -8.57 4.84 11.38
N MET A 143 -8.64 4.50 10.10
CA MET A 143 -7.99 3.35 9.51
C MET A 143 -6.94 3.86 8.51
N ILE A 144 -5.68 3.58 8.79
CA ILE A 144 -4.55 3.98 7.95
C ILE A 144 -3.94 2.72 7.34
N ASN A 145 -4.13 2.55 6.04
CA ASN A 145 -3.60 1.42 5.27
C ASN A 145 -2.31 1.82 4.57
N ILE A 146 -1.23 1.10 4.85
CA ILE A 146 0.08 1.23 4.19
C ILE A 146 0.10 0.29 3.01
N TRP A 147 0.31 0.82 1.83
CA TRP A 147 0.23 0.06 0.58
C TRP A 147 1.26 0.56 -0.45
N ALA A 148 1.38 -0.11 -1.57
CA ALA A 148 2.12 0.35 -2.74
C ALA A 148 1.51 -0.28 -4.01
N GLN A 149 1.63 0.39 -5.16
CA GLN A 149 1.07 -0.13 -6.42
C GLN A 149 1.74 -1.43 -6.87
N TRP A 150 3.02 -1.63 -6.57
CA TRP A 150 3.80 -2.84 -6.89
C TRP A 150 3.54 -4.02 -5.93
N CYS A 151 2.81 -3.79 -4.83
CA CYS A 151 2.55 -4.79 -3.78
C CYS A 151 1.41 -5.72 -4.19
N GLU A 152 1.71 -6.98 -4.53
CA GLU A 152 0.70 -7.96 -4.93
C GLU A 152 -0.35 -8.26 -3.83
N PRO A 153 0.03 -8.48 -2.54
CA PRO A 153 -0.95 -8.66 -1.47
C PRO A 153 -1.86 -7.44 -1.26
N CYS A 154 -1.36 -6.21 -1.50
CA CYS A 154 -2.17 -4.99 -1.43
C CYS A 154 -3.25 -4.98 -2.53
N ARG A 155 -2.92 -5.50 -3.71
CA ARG A 155 -3.88 -5.67 -4.81
C ARG A 155 -4.98 -6.67 -4.46
N ALA A 156 -4.63 -7.73 -3.74
CA ALA A 156 -5.59 -8.75 -3.32
C ALA A 156 -6.60 -8.22 -2.29
N GLU A 157 -6.20 -7.33 -1.37
CA GLU A 157 -7.11 -6.74 -0.38
C GLU A 157 -7.90 -5.54 -0.89
N ALA A 158 -7.47 -4.92 -2.02
CA ALA A 158 -8.05 -3.68 -2.53
C ALA A 158 -9.58 -3.69 -2.69
N PRO A 159 -10.22 -4.75 -3.19
CA PRO A 159 -11.69 -4.82 -3.28
C PRO A 159 -12.39 -4.72 -1.93
N TYR A 160 -11.80 -5.28 -0.87
CA TYR A 160 -12.37 -5.25 0.48
C TYR A 160 -12.30 -3.86 1.10
N LEU A 161 -11.17 -3.17 0.91
CA LEU A 161 -11.02 -1.78 1.32
C LEU A 161 -12.00 -0.87 0.58
N SER A 162 -12.19 -1.09 -0.71
CA SER A 162 -13.16 -0.36 -1.55
C SER A 162 -14.59 -0.55 -1.05
N GLU A 163 -14.99 -1.80 -0.76
CA GLU A 163 -16.31 -2.12 -0.23
C GLU A 163 -16.57 -1.43 1.11
N VAL A 164 -15.60 -1.48 2.03
CA VAL A 164 -15.70 -0.80 3.33
C VAL A 164 -15.77 0.71 3.17
N ALA A 165 -14.94 1.28 2.29
CA ALA A 165 -14.95 2.73 2.03
C ALA A 165 -16.29 3.20 1.45
N ALA A 166 -16.88 2.43 0.53
CA ALA A 166 -18.18 2.73 -0.06
C ALA A 166 -19.34 2.63 0.94
N GLY A 167 -19.25 1.69 1.91
CA GLY A 167 -20.24 1.51 2.96
C GLY A 167 -20.11 2.50 4.12
N ASN A 168 -18.97 3.13 4.27
CA ASN A 168 -18.64 3.98 5.42
C ASN A 168 -19.45 5.27 5.44
N LYS A 169 -20.32 5.43 6.44
CA LYS A 169 -21.16 6.63 6.65
C LYS A 169 -20.40 7.77 7.34
N SER A 170 -19.11 7.91 7.10
CA SER A 170 -18.25 8.93 7.70
C SER A 170 -17.94 8.74 9.20
N GLU A 171 -18.19 7.56 9.75
CA GLU A 171 -17.85 7.21 11.13
C GLU A 171 -16.34 6.93 11.28
N LEU A 172 -15.72 6.38 10.26
CA LEU A 172 -14.31 6.05 10.19
C LEU A 172 -13.62 6.93 9.16
N MET A 173 -12.51 7.57 9.52
CA MET A 173 -11.63 8.23 8.55
C MET A 173 -10.71 7.16 7.93
N ILE A 174 -10.83 6.93 6.64
CA ILE A 174 -9.97 6.00 5.91
C ILE A 174 -8.90 6.81 5.19
N ILE A 175 -7.64 6.39 5.32
CA ILE A 175 -6.48 7.03 4.69
C ILE A 175 -5.58 5.91 4.14
N GLY A 176 -5.17 6.04 2.88
CA GLY A 176 -4.10 5.23 2.33
C GLY A 176 -2.76 5.98 2.45
N ILE A 177 -1.68 5.23 2.66
CA ILE A 177 -0.32 5.75 2.56
C ILE A 177 0.43 4.89 1.54
N ASP A 178 0.72 5.49 0.39
CA ASP A 178 1.57 4.92 -0.64
C ASP A 178 3.03 4.97 -0.19
N HIS A 179 3.59 3.79 0.14
CA HIS A 179 4.86 3.66 0.84
C HIS A 179 5.92 3.03 -0.05
N ALA A 180 7.09 3.65 -0.12
CA ALA A 180 8.23 3.16 -0.90
C ALA A 180 7.89 3.01 -2.40
N ASP A 181 7.04 3.88 -2.93
CA ASP A 181 6.63 3.82 -4.34
C ASP A 181 7.31 4.94 -5.15
N PRO A 182 8.17 4.59 -6.12
CA PRO A 182 8.85 5.59 -6.96
C PRO A 182 7.96 6.11 -8.10
N ARG A 183 6.74 5.58 -8.26
CA ARG A 183 5.85 5.88 -9.39
C ARG A 183 4.49 6.39 -8.91
N PRO A 184 4.40 7.65 -8.48
CA PRO A 184 3.16 8.25 -7.98
C PRO A 184 2.04 8.28 -9.05
N ASP A 185 2.39 8.31 -10.32
CA ASP A 185 1.46 8.19 -11.44
C ASP A 185 0.76 6.83 -11.45
N LEU A 186 1.51 5.73 -11.32
CA LEU A 186 0.96 4.38 -11.24
C LEU A 186 0.20 4.14 -9.92
N ALA A 187 0.63 4.79 -8.83
CA ALA A 187 -0.08 4.73 -7.56
C ALA A 187 -1.48 5.38 -7.66
N ILE A 188 -1.59 6.53 -8.33
CA ILE A 188 -2.89 7.19 -8.60
C ILE A 188 -3.76 6.31 -9.51
N GLU A 189 -3.18 5.75 -10.58
CA GLU A 189 -3.90 4.84 -11.47
C GLU A 189 -4.43 3.61 -10.73
N PHE A 190 -3.60 2.99 -9.88
CA PHE A 190 -4.02 1.86 -9.06
C PHE A 190 -5.16 2.23 -8.10
N ALA A 191 -5.08 3.37 -7.41
CA ALA A 191 -6.15 3.87 -6.55
C ALA A 191 -7.45 4.10 -7.34
N GLN A 192 -7.36 4.63 -8.56
CA GLN A 192 -8.50 4.81 -9.46
C GLN A 192 -9.14 3.47 -9.86
N LEU A 193 -8.34 2.52 -10.31
CA LEU A 193 -8.80 1.18 -10.69
C LEU A 193 -9.42 0.42 -9.52
N SER A 194 -8.94 0.68 -8.32
CA SER A 194 -9.47 0.12 -7.07
C SER A 194 -10.68 0.87 -6.54
N ALA A 195 -11.15 1.92 -7.22
CA ALA A 195 -12.23 2.81 -6.76
C ALA A 195 -11.97 3.43 -5.37
N TRP A 196 -10.71 3.70 -5.04
CA TRP A 196 -10.31 4.33 -3.79
C TRP A 196 -10.44 5.86 -3.90
N THR A 197 -11.57 6.38 -3.44
CA THR A 197 -11.84 7.83 -3.46
C THR A 197 -11.42 8.54 -2.16
N TYR A 198 -10.98 7.79 -1.15
CA TYR A 198 -10.50 8.35 0.11
C TYR A 198 -9.08 8.91 -0.02
N PRO A 199 -8.65 9.80 0.92
CA PRO A 199 -7.34 10.46 0.86
C PRO A 199 -6.18 9.48 0.76
N GLN A 200 -5.20 9.83 -0.08
CA GLN A 200 -3.95 9.10 -0.27
C GLN A 200 -2.78 10.02 0.06
N ILE A 201 -1.91 9.60 0.97
CA ILE A 201 -0.67 10.27 1.38
C ILE A 201 0.48 9.52 0.72
N ALA A 202 1.59 10.20 0.41
CA ALA A 202 2.78 9.57 -0.14
C ALA A 202 3.93 9.55 0.88
N ASP A 203 4.63 8.41 0.98
CA ASP A 203 5.86 8.23 1.77
C ASP A 203 6.99 7.68 0.87
N PRO A 204 7.43 8.47 -0.14
CA PRO A 204 8.44 8.02 -1.08
C PRO A 204 9.82 7.82 -0.43
N ASP A 205 10.12 8.59 0.61
CA ASP A 205 11.40 8.54 1.34
C ASP A 205 11.41 7.48 2.46
N VAL A 206 10.32 6.72 2.58
CA VAL A 206 10.22 5.57 3.49
C VAL A 206 10.44 5.95 4.96
N VAL A 207 10.09 7.19 5.34
CA VAL A 207 10.32 7.69 6.71
C VAL A 207 9.49 6.92 7.75
N LEU A 208 8.33 6.38 7.35
CA LEU A 208 7.48 5.61 8.25
C LEU A 208 8.04 4.23 8.60
N ARG A 209 9.05 3.73 7.87
CA ARG A 209 9.65 2.43 8.16
C ARG A 209 10.23 2.38 9.57
N SER A 210 11.01 3.37 9.95
CA SER A 210 11.58 3.47 11.30
C SER A 210 10.55 3.89 12.34
N GLU A 211 9.73 4.89 12.01
CA GLU A 211 8.78 5.51 12.94
C GLU A 211 7.66 4.54 13.38
N LEU A 212 7.13 3.77 12.44
CA LEU A 212 6.07 2.79 12.68
C LEU A 212 6.56 1.34 12.61
N GLN A 213 7.88 1.11 12.46
CA GLN A 213 8.47 -0.23 12.32
C GLN A 213 7.79 -1.05 11.22
N ILE A 214 7.60 -0.43 10.05
CA ILE A 214 6.97 -1.08 8.90
C ILE A 214 7.96 -2.08 8.29
N THR A 215 7.58 -3.35 8.26
CA THR A 215 8.38 -4.44 7.67
C THR A 215 8.12 -4.60 6.17
N GLY A 216 6.96 -4.15 5.70
CA GLY A 216 6.52 -4.15 4.31
C GLY A 216 5.01 -3.97 4.22
N PRO A 217 4.48 -3.51 3.06
CA PRO A 217 3.05 -3.44 2.82
C PRO A 217 2.45 -4.84 2.52
N PRO A 218 1.14 -5.07 2.76
CA PRO A 218 0.25 -4.13 3.42
C PRO A 218 0.36 -4.21 4.93
N GLN A 219 0.11 -3.08 5.59
CA GLN A 219 -0.13 -3.01 7.03
C GLN A 219 -1.23 -1.99 7.30
N THR A 220 -2.12 -2.29 8.23
CA THR A 220 -3.19 -1.36 8.57
C THR A 220 -3.15 -1.01 10.05
N PHE A 221 -3.22 0.29 10.34
CA PHE A 221 -3.27 0.84 11.68
C PHE A 221 -4.68 1.33 11.99
N LEU A 222 -5.24 0.85 13.08
CA LEU A 222 -6.48 1.37 13.65
C LEU A 222 -6.13 2.38 14.74
N VAL A 223 -6.57 3.62 14.56
CA VAL A 223 -6.13 4.76 15.37
C VAL A 223 -7.36 5.40 16.03
N ARG A 224 -7.27 5.64 17.34
CA ARG A 224 -8.32 6.32 18.11
C ARG A 224 -8.39 7.81 17.78
N PRO A 225 -9.50 8.49 18.14
CA PRO A 225 -9.65 9.93 17.89
C PRO A 225 -8.57 10.81 18.53
N ASP A 226 -7.92 10.32 19.57
CA ASP A 226 -6.80 10.99 20.25
C ASP A 226 -5.43 10.78 19.55
N GLY A 227 -5.40 10.01 18.47
CA GLY A 227 -4.19 9.69 17.71
C GLY A 227 -3.41 8.49 18.22
N THR A 228 -3.87 7.81 19.27
CA THR A 228 -3.27 6.57 19.79
C THR A 228 -3.53 5.41 18.84
N ILE A 229 -2.51 4.63 18.51
CA ILE A 229 -2.66 3.40 17.71
C ILE A 229 -3.30 2.32 18.59
N ALA A 230 -4.54 1.95 18.26
CA ALA A 230 -5.30 0.94 18.99
C ALA A 230 -4.89 -0.48 18.59
N TYR A 231 -4.57 -0.66 17.31
CA TYR A 231 -4.24 -1.97 16.76
C TYR A 231 -3.42 -1.84 15.47
N ARG A 232 -2.56 -2.82 15.21
CA ARG A 232 -1.83 -2.99 13.95
C ARG A 232 -2.18 -4.35 13.36
N HIS A 233 -2.67 -4.34 12.13
CA HIS A 233 -2.84 -5.54 11.32
C HIS A 233 -1.66 -5.64 10.34
N ALA A 234 -1.00 -6.78 10.29
CA ALA A 234 0.09 -7.05 9.34
C ALA A 234 -0.38 -8.07 8.32
N GLY A 235 -0.16 -7.78 7.05
CA GLY A 235 -0.61 -8.58 5.92
C GLY A 235 -1.97 -8.14 5.36
N PRO A 236 -2.41 -8.77 4.27
CA PRO A 236 -3.66 -8.42 3.60
C PRO A 236 -4.87 -8.91 4.38
N PHE A 237 -5.97 -8.16 4.30
CA PHE A 237 -7.28 -8.61 4.73
C PHE A 237 -7.83 -9.69 3.80
N SER A 238 -8.60 -10.63 4.35
CA SER A 238 -9.25 -11.71 3.63
C SER A 238 -10.70 -11.39 3.24
N SER A 239 -11.31 -10.37 3.84
CA SER A 239 -12.67 -9.94 3.55
C SER A 239 -12.97 -8.53 4.07
N ALA A 240 -13.98 -7.88 3.52
CA ALA A 240 -14.52 -6.62 4.04
C ALA A 240 -15.12 -6.80 5.45
N GLN A 241 -15.66 -7.97 5.76
CA GLN A 241 -16.21 -8.26 7.09
C GLN A 241 -15.10 -8.28 8.15
N GLU A 242 -13.94 -8.83 7.86
CA GLU A 242 -12.78 -8.80 8.74
C GLU A 242 -12.38 -7.35 9.10
N ILE A 243 -12.38 -6.45 8.12
CA ILE A 243 -12.09 -5.03 8.35
C ILE A 243 -13.13 -4.41 9.28
N ARG A 244 -14.43 -4.67 9.04
CA ARG A 244 -15.54 -4.17 9.88
C ARG A 244 -15.45 -4.68 11.32
N ASP A 245 -15.18 -5.97 11.49
CA ASP A 245 -15.04 -6.60 12.80
C ASP A 245 -13.88 -6.00 13.59
N MET A 246 -12.75 -5.74 12.93
CA MET A 246 -11.61 -5.07 13.54
C MET A 246 -11.93 -3.61 13.91
N ALA A 247 -12.57 -2.85 13.02
CA ALA A 247 -12.99 -1.48 13.31
C ALA A 247 -13.96 -1.44 14.51
N GLN A 248 -14.93 -2.33 14.55
CA GLN A 248 -15.85 -2.45 15.69
C GLN A 248 -15.12 -2.82 16.98
N LYS A 249 -14.23 -3.81 16.93
CA LYS A 249 -13.52 -4.32 18.11
C LYS A 249 -12.57 -3.28 18.72
N TYR A 250 -11.82 -2.55 17.92
CA TYR A 250 -10.73 -1.69 18.39
C TYR A 250 -11.09 -0.21 18.45
N LEU A 251 -12.07 0.21 17.63
CA LEU A 251 -12.48 1.63 17.51
C LEU A 251 -13.95 1.86 17.91
N GLY A 252 -14.77 0.82 18.05
CA GLY A 252 -16.17 0.92 18.39
C GLY A 252 -17.07 1.45 17.26
N VAL A 253 -16.61 1.37 16.00
CA VAL A 253 -17.36 1.84 14.82
C VAL A 253 -17.56 0.71 13.81
N THR A 254 -18.67 0.81 13.04
CA THR A 254 -19.01 -0.17 11.98
C THR A 254 -19.14 0.56 10.66
N PRO A 255 -18.04 0.65 9.86
CA PRO A 255 -18.01 1.33 8.58
C PRO A 255 -18.75 0.56 7.48
#